data_71137170b282c5a28eef2922535c3dd6
#
_entry.id   71137170b282c5a28eef2922535c3dd6
#
_cell.length_a   1.000
_cell.length_b   1.000
_cell.length_c   1.000
_cell.angle_alpha   90.00
_cell.angle_beta   90.00
_cell.angle_gamma   90.00
#
_symmetry.space_group_name_H-M   'P 1'
#
loop_
_entity.id
_entity.type
_entity.pdbx_description
1 polymer ?
#
loop_
_entity_poly.entity_id
_entity_poly.type
_entity_poly.pdbx_seq_one_letter_code
_entity_poly.pdbx_strand_id
1 'polypeptide(L)'
;TSMEKNRIRSVKTGKSMRMSYQRQEEVLEMPNLIEVQRDSYKWFLDEGLKEVFDDISPIADYAGKLSLEFIDFTFDEKDAKYTIEQCKERDATYAAPLKVRVRLINKETEEINEHEIFMGDLPIMTVTGTFVINGAERVIVSQLVRSPGIYYAIAHDKLGKRLFSSTVIPNRGAWLEYETDSNDVFYVRVDRTRKVPITVLIRALGVGSNAEIIDLFGEEPKILASFTKDTSTNYQEGLLELYKKIRPGEPLAVESAESLINAMFFDPRRYDLAKVGRYKFNKKLHLNRRIVGHRLAEDVVDASTGEILAEEGTVVTKEMANTIQNSAVPYVWILGEEDRRIKVLSNLMVDIRHYLPEIEDPKSIGVTEAVYYPVLENILEENDTLEDRIAAIHRDIHDLIPKHITKEDIFASINYNMHLEYGLGNADDIDHLGNRRIRAVGELLQNQYRIGLSRLERVVRERMTTQDTENISPQSLINIKPVTAAVKEFFGSSQLSQFMDQNNPLGELTHKRRLSALGPGGLSRDRAGFEVRDVHYSHYGRMCPVETPEGPNIGLINSLASYARINEYGFIEAPYRKIDKTDPSNPIVTDDVVYMTADEEDNYHVAQANEPLDEEGHFLHKNVSGR
;
A
#
# COMPACT_ATOMS: atom_id res chain seq x y z
N THR A 1 10.69 -10.87 51.12
CA THR A 1 12.15 -10.94 50.95
C THR A 1 12.71 -12.36 50.88
N SER A 2 11.92 -13.42 51.07
CA SER A 2 12.38 -14.81 50.95
C SER A 2 11.97 -15.52 49.65
N MET A 3 11.21 -14.88 48.79
CA MET A 3 10.74 -15.47 47.51
C MET A 3 11.60 -15.14 46.28
N GLU A 4 12.67 -14.37 46.45
CA GLU A 4 13.58 -14.06 45.35
C GLU A 4 14.72 -15.07 45.16
N LYS A 5 14.76 -16.10 46.01
CA LYS A 5 15.79 -17.13 45.90
C LYS A 5 15.40 -18.18 44.86
N ASN A 6 16.20 -18.17 43.80
CA ASN A 6 16.39 -19.25 42.83
C ASN A 6 15.33 -19.46 41.74
N ARG A 7 15.13 -18.44 40.90
CA ARG A 7 14.60 -18.68 39.55
C ARG A 7 15.70 -18.86 38.50
N ILE A 8 16.90 -19.22 38.92
CA ILE A 8 17.94 -19.62 37.97
C ILE A 8 17.60 -21.02 37.50
N ARG A 9 17.24 -21.16 36.25
CA ARG A 9 16.92 -22.45 35.65
C ARG A 9 17.81 -22.77 34.46
N SER A 10 18.08 -24.04 34.29
CA SER A 10 18.81 -24.54 33.12
C SER A 10 17.88 -24.64 31.94
N VAL A 11 18.18 -23.93 30.86
CA VAL A 11 17.37 -23.91 29.63
C VAL A 11 18.22 -24.43 28.47
N LYS A 12 17.65 -25.32 27.68
CA LYS A 12 18.28 -25.82 26.47
C LYS A 12 18.14 -24.78 25.36
N THR A 13 19.25 -24.24 24.89
CA THR A 13 19.32 -23.29 23.77
C THR A 13 20.15 -23.93 22.65
N GLY A 14 19.46 -24.43 21.62
CA GLY A 14 20.12 -25.17 20.54
C GLY A 14 20.78 -26.46 21.05
N LYS A 15 22.10 -26.58 20.87
CA LYS A 15 22.87 -27.75 21.31
C LYS A 15 23.46 -27.61 22.72
N SER A 16 23.34 -26.47 23.37
CA SER A 16 23.94 -26.17 24.67
C SER A 16 22.88 -25.90 25.75
N MET A 17 23.28 -26.19 27.00
CA MET A 17 22.50 -25.85 28.19
C MET A 17 22.98 -24.52 28.73
N ARG A 18 22.08 -23.59 28.98
CA ARG A 18 22.40 -22.27 29.54
C ARG A 18 21.62 -22.02 30.83
N MET A 19 22.18 -21.24 31.70
CA MET A 19 21.51 -20.79 32.93
C MET A 19 20.72 -19.53 32.62
N SER A 20 19.40 -19.59 32.80
CA SER A 20 18.52 -18.44 32.61
C SER A 20 18.28 -17.71 33.91
N TYR A 21 18.56 -16.41 33.93
CA TYR A 21 18.29 -15.49 35.04
C TYR A 21 17.00 -14.69 34.82
N GLN A 22 16.21 -15.09 33.86
CA GLN A 22 14.98 -14.41 33.47
C GLN A 22 13.97 -14.39 34.62
N ARG A 23 13.40 -13.21 34.91
CA ARG A 23 12.43 -13.02 35.98
C ARG A 23 11.00 -13.41 35.59
N GLN A 24 10.71 -13.41 34.30
CA GLN A 24 9.40 -13.74 33.74
C GLN A 24 9.48 -15.02 32.89
N GLU A 25 8.38 -15.71 32.78
CA GLU A 25 8.25 -16.82 31.85
C GLU A 25 8.15 -16.31 30.41
N GLU A 26 8.78 -17.03 29.49
CA GLU A 26 8.65 -16.73 28.07
C GLU A 26 7.26 -17.13 27.60
N VAL A 27 6.49 -16.16 27.12
CA VAL A 27 5.20 -16.38 26.48
C VAL A 27 5.36 -16.59 24.98
N LEU A 28 6.40 -15.96 24.42
CA LEU A 28 6.68 -15.93 23.00
C LEU A 28 8.11 -16.44 22.75
N GLU A 29 8.23 -17.42 21.85
CA GLU A 29 9.54 -17.91 21.43
C GLU A 29 10.26 -16.85 20.58
N MET A 30 11.60 -16.85 20.63
CA MET A 30 12.41 -15.99 19.78
C MET A 30 12.10 -16.30 18.31
N PRO A 31 11.65 -15.34 17.51
CA PRO A 31 11.38 -15.56 16.09
C PRO A 31 12.69 -15.79 15.32
N ASN A 32 12.55 -16.30 14.08
CA ASN A 32 13.68 -16.35 13.16
C ASN A 32 14.11 -14.92 12.83
N LEU A 33 15.29 -14.51 13.27
CA LEU A 33 15.75 -13.13 13.18
C LEU A 33 16.04 -12.65 11.75
N ILE A 34 16.20 -13.57 10.80
CA ILE A 34 16.37 -13.25 9.36
C ILE A 34 15.11 -13.46 8.54
N GLU A 35 13.97 -13.63 9.19
CA GLU A 35 12.66 -13.84 8.58
C GLU A 35 12.31 -12.74 7.56
N VAL A 36 12.61 -11.49 7.88
CA VAL A 36 12.36 -10.36 7.00
C VAL A 36 13.01 -10.51 5.63
N GLN A 37 14.22 -11.03 5.57
CA GLN A 37 14.94 -11.28 4.32
C GLN A 37 14.37 -12.49 3.58
N ARG A 38 14.25 -13.60 4.27
CA ARG A 38 13.85 -14.88 3.67
C ARG A 38 12.40 -14.90 3.21
N ASP A 39 11.48 -14.41 4.02
CA ASP A 39 10.07 -14.39 3.69
C ASP A 39 9.79 -13.43 2.53
N SER A 40 10.47 -12.30 2.48
CA SER A 40 10.34 -11.37 1.38
C SER A 40 10.80 -11.95 0.04
N TYR A 41 11.94 -12.65 0.04
CA TYR A 41 12.44 -13.29 -1.17
C TYR A 41 11.54 -14.45 -1.62
N LYS A 42 11.02 -15.22 -0.67
CA LYS A 42 10.05 -16.29 -0.95
C LYS A 42 8.77 -15.73 -1.57
N TRP A 43 8.25 -14.65 -1.02
CA TRP A 43 7.09 -13.94 -1.59
C TRP A 43 7.37 -13.49 -3.03
N PHE A 44 8.55 -12.96 -3.30
CA PHE A 44 8.95 -12.55 -4.65
C PHE A 44 8.93 -13.71 -5.64
N LEU A 45 9.43 -14.87 -5.24
CA LEU A 45 9.42 -16.06 -6.10
C LEU A 45 8.01 -16.65 -6.28
N ASP A 46 7.20 -16.67 -5.23
CA ASP A 46 5.88 -17.30 -5.25
C ASP A 46 4.80 -16.41 -5.88
N GLU A 47 4.82 -15.13 -5.60
CA GLU A 47 3.76 -14.19 -5.98
C GLU A 47 4.26 -12.98 -6.77
N GLY A 48 5.38 -12.40 -6.37
CA GLY A 48 5.86 -11.14 -6.93
C GLY A 48 6.20 -11.20 -8.42
N LEU A 49 6.87 -12.24 -8.87
CA LEU A 49 7.18 -12.45 -10.31
C LEU A 49 5.91 -12.65 -11.13
N LYS A 50 5.00 -13.47 -10.64
CA LYS A 50 3.72 -13.72 -11.31
C LYS A 50 2.93 -12.43 -11.48
N GLU A 51 2.85 -11.62 -10.45
CA GLU A 51 2.16 -10.34 -10.47
C GLU A 51 2.72 -9.39 -11.54
N VAL A 52 4.04 -9.30 -11.65
CA VAL A 52 4.70 -8.45 -12.66
C VAL A 52 4.46 -8.98 -14.07
N PHE A 53 4.54 -10.28 -14.29
CA PHE A 53 4.26 -10.87 -15.61
C PHE A 53 2.79 -10.70 -16.00
N ASP A 54 1.86 -10.85 -15.07
CA ASP A 54 0.43 -10.65 -15.32
C ASP A 54 0.12 -9.17 -15.65
N ASP A 55 0.81 -8.23 -15.04
CA ASP A 55 0.64 -6.79 -15.29
C ASP A 55 1.03 -6.36 -16.71
N ILE A 56 2.03 -7.00 -17.30
CA ILE A 56 2.47 -6.68 -18.67
C ILE A 56 1.81 -7.54 -19.74
N SER A 57 1.23 -8.69 -19.39
CA SER A 57 0.54 -9.59 -20.31
C SER A 57 -0.92 -9.15 -20.53
N PRO A 58 -1.45 -9.24 -21.76
CA PRO A 58 -0.77 -9.51 -23.02
C PRO A 58 -0.09 -8.25 -23.62
N ILE A 59 0.99 -8.47 -24.39
CA ILE A 59 1.61 -7.43 -25.19
C ILE A 59 1.04 -7.53 -26.62
N ALA A 60 0.27 -6.53 -27.04
CA ALA A 60 -0.32 -6.48 -28.35
C ALA A 60 0.35 -5.39 -29.22
N ASP A 61 0.35 -5.58 -30.54
CA ASP A 61 0.75 -4.52 -31.46
C ASP A 61 -0.31 -3.41 -31.56
N TYR A 62 0.02 -2.29 -32.19
CA TYR A 62 -0.90 -1.16 -32.35
C TYR A 62 -2.13 -1.50 -33.21
N ALA A 63 -2.00 -2.45 -34.13
CA ALA A 63 -3.09 -2.90 -35.00
C ALA A 63 -3.91 -4.07 -34.38
N GLY A 64 -3.48 -4.63 -33.26
CA GLY A 64 -4.13 -5.75 -32.60
C GLY A 64 -4.02 -7.09 -33.32
N LYS A 65 -3.08 -7.23 -34.24
CA LYS A 65 -2.91 -8.45 -35.06
C LYS A 65 -2.10 -9.53 -34.35
N LEU A 66 -1.13 -9.15 -33.55
CA LEU A 66 -0.25 -10.02 -32.78
C LEU A 66 -0.46 -9.78 -31.29
N SER A 67 -0.46 -10.86 -30.53
CA SER A 67 -0.54 -10.80 -29.07
C SER A 67 0.46 -11.78 -28.46
N LEU A 68 1.31 -11.30 -27.56
CA LEU A 68 2.26 -12.08 -26.80
C LEU A 68 1.81 -12.19 -25.35
N GLU A 69 1.58 -13.42 -24.89
CA GLU A 69 1.13 -13.69 -23.53
C GLU A 69 2.21 -14.42 -22.74
N PHE A 70 2.42 -13.99 -21.50
CA PHE A 70 3.24 -14.71 -20.54
C PHE A 70 2.34 -15.64 -19.73
N ILE A 71 2.56 -16.95 -19.83
CA ILE A 71 1.69 -17.97 -19.24
C ILE A 71 2.14 -18.34 -17.84
N ASP A 72 3.37 -18.80 -17.72
CA ASP A 72 3.98 -19.18 -16.45
C ASP A 72 5.51 -19.06 -16.52
N PHE A 73 6.16 -19.29 -15.40
CA PHE A 73 7.61 -19.30 -15.32
C PHE A 73 8.08 -20.50 -14.50
N THR A 74 9.32 -20.91 -14.74
CA THR A 74 10.00 -21.99 -14.00
C THR A 74 11.32 -21.46 -13.46
N PHE A 75 11.51 -21.61 -12.15
CA PHE A 75 12.73 -21.25 -11.46
C PHE A 75 13.05 -22.32 -10.42
N ASP A 76 14.17 -23.03 -10.58
CA ASP A 76 14.64 -24.04 -9.64
C ASP A 76 16.05 -23.69 -9.16
N GLU A 77 16.18 -23.51 -7.87
CA GLU A 77 17.47 -23.20 -7.21
C GLU A 77 18.52 -24.30 -7.43
N LYS A 78 18.08 -25.54 -7.70
CA LYS A 78 18.95 -26.67 -8.01
C LYS A 78 19.67 -26.55 -9.36
N ASP A 79 19.16 -25.71 -10.24
CA ASP A 79 19.75 -25.44 -11.55
C ASP A 79 20.91 -24.45 -11.49
N ALA A 80 21.32 -24.03 -10.31
CA ALA A 80 22.48 -23.16 -10.12
C ALA A 80 23.74 -23.77 -10.72
N LYS A 81 24.45 -23.00 -11.53
CA LYS A 81 25.65 -23.46 -12.24
C LYS A 81 26.80 -23.82 -11.29
N TYR A 82 26.94 -23.05 -10.22
CA TYR A 82 27.98 -23.20 -9.21
C TYR A 82 27.37 -23.24 -7.81
N THR A 83 28.08 -23.90 -6.88
CA THR A 83 27.76 -23.77 -5.45
C THR A 83 28.21 -22.41 -4.91
N ILE A 84 27.76 -22.07 -3.70
CA ILE A 84 28.14 -20.80 -3.05
C ILE A 84 29.67 -20.66 -2.93
N GLU A 85 30.34 -21.72 -2.54
CA GLU A 85 31.82 -21.77 -2.39
C GLU A 85 32.53 -21.61 -3.73
N GLN A 86 32.05 -22.30 -4.77
CA GLN A 86 32.58 -22.15 -6.13
C GLN A 86 32.36 -20.74 -6.69
N CYS A 87 31.23 -20.10 -6.39
CA CYS A 87 31.00 -18.71 -6.77
C CYS A 87 31.98 -17.75 -6.12
N LYS A 88 32.30 -17.96 -4.85
CA LYS A 88 33.28 -17.15 -4.13
C LYS A 88 34.70 -17.32 -4.67
N GLU A 89 35.08 -18.53 -5.03
CA GLU A 89 36.39 -18.83 -5.62
C GLU A 89 36.54 -18.26 -7.04
N ARG A 90 35.48 -18.29 -7.83
CA ARG A 90 35.49 -17.91 -9.25
C ARG A 90 35.03 -16.48 -9.52
N ASP A 91 34.74 -15.69 -8.49
CA ASP A 91 34.16 -14.36 -8.62
C ASP A 91 32.85 -14.36 -9.45
N ALA A 92 32.05 -15.42 -9.28
CA ALA A 92 30.79 -15.62 -9.98
C ALA A 92 29.58 -15.27 -9.11
N THR A 93 28.44 -15.08 -9.75
CA THR A 93 27.17 -14.84 -9.06
C THR A 93 26.42 -16.14 -8.83
N TYR A 94 25.98 -16.36 -7.59
CA TYR A 94 25.13 -17.49 -7.24
C TYR A 94 23.72 -17.24 -7.76
N ALA A 95 23.39 -17.81 -8.91
CA ALA A 95 22.14 -17.58 -9.63
C ALA A 95 21.67 -18.83 -10.35
N ALA A 96 20.38 -18.91 -10.61
CA ALA A 96 19.77 -19.96 -11.42
C ALA A 96 19.00 -19.35 -12.60
N PRO A 97 18.86 -20.07 -13.72
CA PRO A 97 18.13 -19.56 -14.88
C PRO A 97 16.64 -19.45 -14.59
N LEU A 98 16.05 -18.34 -14.99
CA LEU A 98 14.60 -18.13 -15.02
C LEU A 98 14.12 -18.39 -16.44
N LYS A 99 13.17 -19.32 -16.59
CA LYS A 99 12.56 -19.69 -17.85
C LYS A 99 11.09 -19.33 -17.84
N VAL A 100 10.63 -18.65 -18.85
CA VAL A 100 9.25 -18.21 -18.98
C VAL A 100 8.61 -18.83 -20.20
N ARG A 101 7.44 -19.42 -20.02
CA ARG A 101 6.65 -19.94 -21.13
C ARG A 101 5.78 -18.82 -21.68
N VAL A 102 5.95 -18.53 -22.96
CA VAL A 102 5.23 -17.48 -23.67
C VAL A 102 4.41 -18.06 -24.82
N ARG A 103 3.31 -17.39 -25.13
CA ARG A 103 2.42 -17.75 -26.24
C ARG A 103 2.29 -16.54 -27.16
N LEU A 104 2.62 -16.74 -28.43
CA LEU A 104 2.37 -15.77 -29.48
C LEU A 104 1.12 -16.15 -30.26
N ILE A 105 0.13 -15.29 -30.27
CA ILE A 105 -1.11 -15.47 -31.01
C ILE A 105 -1.10 -14.54 -32.22
N ASN A 106 -1.20 -15.10 -33.42
CA ASN A 106 -1.40 -14.35 -34.65
C ASN A 106 -2.88 -14.42 -35.03
N LYS A 107 -3.60 -13.31 -34.93
CA LYS A 107 -5.04 -13.24 -35.21
C LYS A 107 -5.39 -13.33 -36.71
N GLU A 108 -4.45 -12.99 -37.60
CA GLU A 108 -4.67 -13.07 -39.05
C GLU A 108 -4.58 -14.50 -39.57
N THR A 109 -3.59 -15.27 -39.11
CA THR A 109 -3.35 -16.65 -39.53
C THR A 109 -3.95 -17.68 -38.57
N GLU A 110 -4.46 -17.25 -37.42
CA GLU A 110 -4.98 -18.08 -36.33
C GLU A 110 -3.95 -19.07 -35.78
N GLU A 111 -2.67 -18.78 -35.94
CA GLU A 111 -1.57 -19.58 -35.42
C GLU A 111 -1.27 -19.23 -33.97
N ILE A 112 -0.99 -20.25 -33.17
CA ILE A 112 -0.58 -20.13 -31.77
C ILE A 112 0.77 -20.83 -31.60
N ASN A 113 1.80 -20.06 -31.24
CA ASN A 113 3.15 -20.58 -30.97
C ASN A 113 3.45 -20.45 -29.49
N GLU A 114 3.78 -21.57 -28.85
CA GLU A 114 4.27 -21.60 -27.47
C GLU A 114 5.76 -21.94 -27.45
N HIS A 115 6.53 -21.17 -26.68
CA HIS A 115 7.95 -21.40 -26.46
C HIS A 115 8.33 -21.12 -25.02
N GLU A 116 9.31 -21.84 -24.54
CA GLU A 116 9.98 -21.55 -23.28
C GLU A 116 11.18 -20.67 -23.57
N ILE A 117 11.23 -19.48 -22.95
CA ILE A 117 12.26 -18.48 -23.18
C ILE A 117 13.09 -18.31 -21.91
N PHE A 118 14.41 -18.33 -22.08
CA PHE A 118 15.34 -17.98 -21.03
C PHE A 118 15.32 -16.47 -20.78
N MET A 119 14.97 -16.06 -19.55
CA MET A 119 14.84 -14.65 -19.16
C MET A 119 16.04 -14.12 -18.38
N GLY A 120 17.17 -14.82 -18.41
CA GLY A 120 18.36 -14.47 -17.67
C GLY A 120 18.49 -15.22 -16.36
N ASP A 121 19.62 -15.03 -15.71
CA ASP A 121 19.89 -15.61 -14.40
C ASP A 121 19.35 -14.70 -13.29
N LEU A 122 18.60 -15.29 -12.36
CA LEU A 122 18.11 -14.61 -11.18
C LEU A 122 18.96 -15.01 -9.98
N PRO A 123 19.58 -14.07 -9.26
CA PRO A 123 20.35 -14.39 -8.06
C PRO A 123 19.52 -15.10 -7.01
N ILE A 124 20.10 -16.09 -6.38
CA ILE A 124 19.47 -16.92 -5.35
C ILE A 124 19.88 -16.42 -3.97
N MET A 125 18.90 -16.28 -3.08
CA MET A 125 19.17 -16.00 -1.67
C MET A 125 19.72 -17.23 -0.97
N THR A 126 20.84 -17.08 -0.27
CA THR A 126 21.40 -18.16 0.54
C THR A 126 20.53 -18.46 1.75
N VAL A 127 20.77 -19.60 2.41
CA VAL A 127 20.05 -19.98 3.64
C VAL A 127 20.17 -18.91 4.74
N THR A 128 21.26 -18.15 4.71
CA THR A 128 21.54 -17.08 5.69
C THR A 128 20.94 -15.72 5.33
N GLY A 129 20.21 -15.62 4.23
CA GLY A 129 19.54 -14.38 3.82
C GLY A 129 20.43 -13.40 3.05
N THR A 130 21.52 -13.86 2.48
CA THR A 130 22.47 -13.07 1.69
C THR A 130 22.45 -13.45 0.22
N PHE A 131 23.07 -12.62 -0.61
CA PHE A 131 23.31 -12.92 -2.03
C PHE A 131 24.81 -12.93 -2.30
N VAL A 132 25.24 -13.86 -3.16
CA VAL A 132 26.64 -13.89 -3.63
C VAL A 132 26.67 -13.27 -5.03
N ILE A 133 27.19 -12.09 -5.14
CA ILE A 133 27.28 -11.31 -6.38
C ILE A 133 28.74 -11.07 -6.72
N ASN A 134 29.20 -11.57 -7.85
CA ASN A 134 30.60 -11.51 -8.28
C ASN A 134 31.59 -11.98 -7.22
N GLY A 135 31.23 -13.03 -6.50
CA GLY A 135 32.06 -13.65 -5.45
C GLY A 135 32.00 -13.00 -4.07
N ALA A 136 31.31 -11.88 -3.93
CA ALA A 136 31.14 -11.17 -2.65
C ALA A 136 29.74 -11.39 -2.08
N GLU A 137 29.64 -11.68 -0.79
CA GLU A 137 28.35 -11.72 -0.10
C GLU A 137 27.80 -10.30 0.09
N ARG A 138 26.56 -10.12 -0.29
CA ARG A 138 25.84 -8.85 -0.17
C ARG A 138 24.53 -9.03 0.56
N VAL A 139 24.14 -8.00 1.27
CA VAL A 139 22.84 -7.89 1.95
C VAL A 139 22.06 -6.77 1.31
N ILE A 140 20.81 -7.08 0.96
CA ILE A 140 19.87 -6.05 0.51
C ILE A 140 19.17 -5.48 1.73
N VAL A 141 19.49 -4.25 2.06
CA VAL A 141 18.93 -3.55 3.21
C VAL A 141 17.49 -3.15 2.93
N SER A 142 16.60 -3.42 3.88
CA SER A 142 15.20 -3.01 3.78
C SER A 142 15.08 -1.49 3.84
N GLN A 143 14.18 -0.93 3.04
CA GLN A 143 13.98 0.51 2.93
C GLN A 143 12.71 0.94 3.66
N LEU A 144 12.80 1.98 4.46
CA LEU A 144 11.68 2.61 5.14
C LEU A 144 11.18 3.79 4.32
N VAL A 145 9.95 3.71 3.81
CA VAL A 145 9.36 4.71 2.93
C VAL A 145 7.98 5.13 3.41
N ARG A 146 7.53 6.30 2.96
CA ARG A 146 6.14 6.70 3.17
C ARG A 146 5.21 5.79 2.39
N SER A 147 4.18 5.27 3.05
CA SER A 147 3.15 4.44 2.42
C SER A 147 2.39 5.23 1.35
N PRO A 148 2.02 4.63 0.20
CA PRO A 148 1.01 5.21 -0.65
C PRO A 148 -0.29 5.45 0.13
N GLY A 149 -0.96 6.55 -0.12
CA GLY A 149 -2.17 6.92 0.60
C GLY A 149 -2.50 8.40 0.47
N ILE A 150 -3.44 8.85 1.28
CA ILE A 150 -3.84 10.25 1.35
C ILE A 150 -3.41 10.81 2.70
N TYR A 151 -2.71 11.93 2.68
CA TYR A 151 -2.19 12.60 3.87
C TYR A 151 -2.75 14.00 3.99
N TYR A 152 -3.30 14.31 5.15
CA TYR A 152 -3.89 15.60 5.46
C TYR A 152 -3.04 16.37 6.45
N ALA A 153 -2.87 17.66 6.21
CA ALA A 153 -2.11 18.55 7.08
C ALA A 153 -2.88 19.83 7.36
N ILE A 154 -2.71 20.35 8.55
CA ILE A 154 -3.27 21.63 8.98
C ILE A 154 -2.11 22.58 9.27
N ALA A 155 -2.08 23.71 8.59
CA ALA A 155 -1.10 24.77 8.80
C ALA A 155 -1.81 26.04 9.22
N HIS A 156 -1.07 26.98 9.79
CA HIS A 156 -1.58 28.29 10.16
C HIS A 156 -0.90 29.37 9.31
N ASP A 157 -1.67 30.30 8.79
CA ASP A 157 -1.12 31.45 8.10
C ASP A 157 -0.55 32.51 9.08
N LYS A 158 -0.04 33.60 8.55
CA LYS A 158 0.52 34.70 9.38
C LYS A 158 -0.49 35.33 10.32
N LEU A 159 -1.77 35.25 10.02
CA LEU A 159 -2.89 35.78 10.81
C LEU A 159 -3.49 34.75 11.77
N GLY A 160 -2.95 33.53 11.80
CA GLY A 160 -3.44 32.44 12.63
C GLY A 160 -4.62 31.66 12.07
N LYS A 161 -5.06 31.94 10.84
CA LYS A 161 -6.13 31.17 10.17
C LYS A 161 -5.64 29.78 9.81
N ARG A 162 -6.45 28.76 10.09
CA ARG A 162 -6.14 27.38 9.71
C ARG A 162 -6.27 27.18 8.21
N LEU A 163 -5.21 26.67 7.60
CA LEU A 163 -5.16 26.29 6.20
C LEU A 163 -5.05 24.76 6.11
N PHE A 164 -5.85 24.16 5.25
CA PHE A 164 -5.92 22.71 5.10
C PHE A 164 -5.29 22.30 3.78
N SER A 165 -4.43 21.32 3.85
CA SER A 165 -3.78 20.76 2.68
C SER A 165 -3.82 19.24 2.71
N SER A 166 -3.74 18.62 1.57
CA SER A 166 -3.62 17.17 1.47
C SER A 166 -2.81 16.77 0.25
N THR A 167 -2.25 15.58 0.33
CA THR A 167 -1.46 15.00 -0.75
C THR A 167 -1.93 13.57 -0.98
N VAL A 168 -2.30 13.27 -2.22
CA VAL A 168 -2.64 11.92 -2.67
C VAL A 168 -1.41 11.33 -3.32
N ILE A 169 -0.81 10.32 -2.68
CA ILE A 169 0.42 9.69 -3.11
C ILE A 169 0.14 8.27 -3.57
N PRO A 170 0.31 7.96 -4.88
CA PRO A 170 0.26 6.59 -5.37
C PRO A 170 1.61 5.89 -5.16
N ASN A 171 1.62 4.57 -5.31
CA ASN A 171 2.88 3.83 -5.39
C ASN A 171 3.66 4.17 -6.67
N ARG A 172 2.92 4.35 -7.76
CA ARG A 172 3.44 4.78 -9.07
C ARG A 172 2.36 5.60 -9.78
N GLY A 173 2.69 6.82 -10.17
CA GLY A 173 1.77 7.70 -10.88
C GLY A 173 1.88 9.17 -10.46
N ALA A 174 0.97 9.98 -10.94
CA ALA A 174 0.91 11.40 -10.67
C ALA A 174 0.34 11.70 -9.27
N TRP A 175 0.94 12.65 -8.58
CA TRP A 175 0.46 13.12 -7.29
C TRP A 175 -0.67 14.15 -7.48
N LEU A 176 -1.65 14.12 -6.59
CA LEU A 176 -2.63 15.18 -6.42
C LEU A 176 -2.32 15.92 -5.11
N GLU A 177 -2.21 17.23 -5.18
CA GLU A 177 -1.99 18.06 -4.01
C GLU A 177 -3.15 19.06 -3.89
N TYR A 178 -3.87 19.02 -2.77
CA TYR A 178 -4.94 19.96 -2.46
C TYR A 178 -4.42 21.01 -1.48
N GLU A 179 -4.83 22.24 -1.68
CA GLU A 179 -4.52 23.32 -0.74
C GLU A 179 -5.67 24.33 -0.67
N THR A 180 -5.85 24.94 0.49
CA THR A 180 -6.76 26.06 0.68
C THR A 180 -5.95 27.33 0.93
N ASP A 181 -6.41 28.45 0.42
CA ASP A 181 -5.79 29.74 0.68
C ASP A 181 -6.51 30.53 1.79
N SER A 182 -6.01 31.73 2.10
CA SER A 182 -6.60 32.61 3.12
C SER A 182 -7.99 33.15 2.73
N ASN A 183 -8.36 33.08 1.46
CA ASN A 183 -9.66 33.51 0.93
C ASN A 183 -10.68 32.36 0.84
N ASP A 184 -10.38 31.20 1.43
CA ASP A 184 -11.18 29.96 1.37
C ASP A 184 -11.33 29.37 -0.04
N VAL A 185 -10.47 29.74 -0.98
CA VAL A 185 -10.42 29.12 -2.31
C VAL A 185 -9.66 27.81 -2.22
N PHE A 186 -10.26 26.76 -2.74
CA PHE A 186 -9.70 25.42 -2.76
C PHE A 186 -9.02 25.17 -4.09
N TYR A 187 -7.72 24.87 -4.06
CA TYR A 187 -6.90 24.60 -5.25
C TYR A 187 -6.42 23.18 -5.30
N VAL A 188 -6.12 22.70 -6.50
CA VAL A 188 -5.46 21.43 -6.77
C VAL A 188 -4.26 21.62 -7.68
N ARG A 189 -3.19 20.87 -7.39
CA ARG A 189 -2.04 20.70 -8.29
C ARG A 189 -2.01 19.26 -8.77
N VAL A 190 -1.87 19.07 -10.05
CA VAL A 190 -1.68 17.76 -10.67
C VAL A 190 -0.20 17.64 -11.05
N ASP A 191 0.51 16.73 -10.43
CA ASP A 191 1.90 16.35 -10.74
C ASP A 191 2.85 17.57 -10.89
N ARG A 192 2.94 18.42 -9.87
CA ARG A 192 3.84 19.58 -9.80
C ARG A 192 3.54 20.71 -10.81
N THR A 193 2.38 20.71 -11.42
CA THR A 193 1.96 21.80 -12.28
C THR A 193 1.47 23.01 -11.48
N ARG A 194 1.11 24.08 -12.15
CA ARG A 194 0.49 25.23 -11.50
C ARG A 194 -0.89 24.87 -10.97
N LYS A 195 -1.25 25.42 -9.82
CA LYS A 195 -2.54 25.19 -9.19
C LYS A 195 -3.70 25.73 -10.01
N VAL A 196 -4.81 24.99 -9.98
CA VAL A 196 -6.09 25.39 -10.55
C VAL A 196 -7.16 25.29 -9.46
N PRO A 197 -8.28 26.02 -9.55
CA PRO A 197 -9.41 25.82 -8.64
C PRO A 197 -9.87 24.36 -8.68
N ILE A 198 -10.27 23.82 -7.53
CA ILE A 198 -10.73 22.42 -7.43
C ILE A 198 -11.91 22.12 -8.33
N THR A 199 -12.75 23.12 -8.59
CA THR A 199 -13.91 22.99 -9.47
C THR A 199 -13.54 22.64 -10.91
N VAL A 200 -12.38 23.05 -11.39
CA VAL A 200 -11.85 22.66 -12.70
C VAL A 200 -11.61 21.15 -12.76
N LEU A 201 -10.98 20.58 -11.73
CA LEU A 201 -10.78 19.13 -11.63
C LEU A 201 -12.10 18.38 -11.53
N ILE A 202 -13.03 18.85 -10.72
CA ILE A 202 -14.35 18.24 -10.56
C ILE A 202 -15.11 18.21 -11.88
N ARG A 203 -15.07 19.28 -12.66
CA ARG A 203 -15.68 19.33 -14.00
C ARG A 203 -14.99 18.38 -14.98
N ALA A 204 -13.68 18.33 -14.94
CA ALA A 204 -12.91 17.42 -15.78
C ALA A 204 -13.17 15.94 -15.48
N LEU A 205 -13.63 15.61 -14.28
CA LEU A 205 -14.00 14.25 -13.89
C LEU A 205 -15.46 13.87 -14.20
N GLY A 206 -16.23 14.77 -14.78
CA GLY A 206 -17.60 14.47 -15.26
C GLY A 206 -18.73 15.26 -14.62
N VAL A 207 -18.47 16.03 -13.57
CA VAL A 207 -19.47 16.89 -12.91
C VAL A 207 -19.36 18.30 -13.49
N GLY A 208 -20.12 18.56 -14.55
CA GLY A 208 -19.88 19.72 -15.44
C GLY A 208 -20.44 21.05 -14.97
N SER A 209 -21.67 21.12 -14.46
CA SER A 209 -22.32 22.38 -14.12
C SER A 209 -22.12 22.76 -12.64
N ASN A 210 -22.25 24.04 -12.33
CA ASN A 210 -22.21 24.51 -10.95
C ASN A 210 -23.29 23.86 -10.08
N ALA A 211 -24.50 23.67 -10.63
CA ALA A 211 -25.60 23.03 -9.92
C ALA A 211 -25.29 21.56 -9.58
N GLU A 212 -24.69 20.83 -10.50
CA GLU A 212 -24.26 19.44 -10.28
C GLU A 212 -23.15 19.33 -9.20
N ILE A 213 -22.21 20.27 -9.18
CA ILE A 213 -21.15 20.33 -8.15
C ILE A 213 -21.73 20.61 -6.78
N ILE A 214 -22.66 21.55 -6.68
CA ILE A 214 -23.37 21.88 -5.43
C ILE A 214 -24.22 20.68 -4.96
N ASP A 215 -24.87 19.99 -5.87
CA ASP A 215 -25.63 18.78 -5.55
C ASP A 215 -24.71 17.66 -5.01
N LEU A 216 -23.53 17.50 -5.58
CA LEU A 216 -22.57 16.48 -5.16
C LEU A 216 -21.97 16.75 -3.79
N PHE A 217 -21.47 17.96 -3.53
CA PHE A 217 -20.74 18.30 -2.31
C PHE A 217 -21.58 19.01 -1.24
N GLY A 218 -22.74 19.50 -1.59
CA GLY A 218 -23.51 20.44 -0.79
C GLY A 218 -23.04 21.88 -0.98
N GLU A 219 -23.68 22.82 -0.30
CA GLU A 219 -23.32 24.25 -0.33
C GLU A 219 -22.12 24.54 0.61
N GLU A 220 -20.95 24.05 0.23
CA GLU A 220 -19.73 24.28 0.99
C GLU A 220 -19.12 25.66 0.68
N PRO A 221 -18.74 26.47 1.69
CA PRO A 221 -18.16 27.79 1.45
C PRO A 221 -16.92 27.78 0.57
N LYS A 222 -16.08 26.75 0.68
CA LYS A 222 -14.86 26.61 -0.12
C LYS A 222 -15.14 26.32 -1.58
N ILE A 223 -16.17 25.54 -1.87
CA ILE A 223 -16.63 25.29 -3.25
C ILE A 223 -17.21 26.57 -3.86
N LEU A 224 -18.05 27.29 -3.12
CA LEU A 224 -18.62 28.56 -3.56
C LEU A 224 -17.54 29.62 -3.83
N ALA A 225 -16.54 29.71 -2.97
CA ALA A 225 -15.39 30.59 -3.16
C ALA A 225 -14.56 30.20 -4.38
N SER A 226 -14.41 28.90 -4.64
CA SER A 226 -13.67 28.39 -5.79
C SER A 226 -14.33 28.71 -7.13
N PHE A 227 -15.65 28.80 -7.19
CA PHE A 227 -16.36 29.23 -8.40
C PHE A 227 -15.97 30.63 -8.85
N THR A 228 -15.59 31.52 -7.94
CA THR A 228 -15.18 32.88 -8.27
C THR A 228 -13.85 32.93 -9.03
N LYS A 229 -13.01 31.91 -8.87
CA LYS A 229 -11.71 31.81 -9.53
C LYS A 229 -11.73 30.89 -10.73
N ASP A 230 -12.80 30.12 -10.92
CA ASP A 230 -12.96 29.19 -12.02
C ASP A 230 -13.59 29.89 -13.22
N THR A 231 -12.92 29.89 -14.36
CA THR A 231 -13.38 30.46 -15.61
C THR A 231 -14.18 29.46 -16.47
N SER A 232 -14.11 28.18 -16.15
CA SER A 232 -14.84 27.12 -16.86
C SER A 232 -16.28 27.03 -16.36
N THR A 233 -17.20 26.60 -17.24
CA THR A 233 -18.63 26.50 -16.94
C THR A 233 -19.22 25.12 -17.23
N ASN A 234 -18.50 24.28 -17.97
CA ASN A 234 -18.94 22.94 -18.34
C ASN A 234 -17.79 21.94 -18.35
N TYR A 235 -18.11 20.66 -18.57
CA TYR A 235 -17.17 19.55 -18.64
C TYR A 235 -16.03 19.77 -19.63
N GLN A 236 -16.36 20.21 -20.83
CA GLN A 236 -15.36 20.40 -21.89
C GLN A 236 -14.38 21.55 -21.59
N GLU A 237 -14.89 22.65 -21.10
CA GLU A 237 -14.06 23.79 -20.68
C GLU A 237 -13.17 23.42 -19.48
N GLY A 238 -13.68 22.65 -18.53
CA GLY A 238 -12.89 22.14 -17.40
C GLY A 238 -11.77 21.22 -17.83
N LEU A 239 -12.04 20.30 -18.75
CA LEU A 239 -11.01 19.43 -19.35
C LEU A 239 -9.91 20.24 -20.05
N LEU A 240 -10.28 21.22 -20.84
CA LEU A 240 -9.31 22.05 -21.59
C LEU A 240 -8.46 22.92 -20.67
N GLU A 241 -9.05 23.48 -19.61
CA GLU A 241 -8.30 24.25 -18.59
C GLU A 241 -7.29 23.36 -17.86
N LEU A 242 -7.68 22.16 -17.46
CA LEU A 242 -6.79 21.21 -16.80
C LEU A 242 -5.67 20.75 -17.74
N TYR A 243 -6.01 20.43 -18.98
CA TYR A 243 -5.05 20.03 -20.02
C TYR A 243 -4.01 21.13 -20.30
N LYS A 244 -4.45 22.38 -20.39
CA LYS A 244 -3.60 23.55 -20.58
C LYS A 244 -2.57 23.72 -19.46
N LYS A 245 -2.93 23.38 -18.21
CA LYS A 245 -2.01 23.43 -17.07
C LYS A 245 -1.03 22.25 -17.06
N ILE A 246 -1.49 21.07 -17.44
CA ILE A 246 -0.64 19.85 -17.46
C ILE A 246 0.34 19.89 -18.63
N ARG A 247 -0.10 20.33 -19.82
CA ARG A 247 0.71 20.41 -21.03
C ARG A 247 0.60 21.82 -21.66
N PRO A 248 1.36 22.80 -21.16
CA PRO A 248 1.35 24.14 -21.73
C PRO A 248 1.85 24.14 -23.17
N GLY A 249 1.19 24.91 -24.04
CA GLY A 249 1.64 25.14 -25.40
C GLY A 249 1.24 24.09 -26.44
N GLU A 250 0.53 23.02 -26.04
CA GLU A 250 -0.02 22.05 -26.98
C GLU A 250 -1.40 22.51 -27.50
N PRO A 251 -1.79 22.06 -28.71
CA PRO A 251 -3.13 22.34 -29.23
C PRO A 251 -4.23 21.78 -28.32
N LEU A 252 -5.25 22.59 -28.05
CA LEU A 252 -6.37 22.21 -27.20
C LEU A 252 -7.37 21.37 -27.98
N ALA A 253 -7.54 20.11 -27.58
CA ALA A 253 -8.55 19.21 -28.12
C ALA A 253 -9.20 18.41 -26.97
N VAL A 254 -10.53 18.30 -26.97
CA VAL A 254 -11.28 17.59 -25.92
C VAL A 254 -10.88 16.12 -25.86
N GLU A 255 -10.76 15.46 -27.01
CA GLU A 255 -10.37 14.04 -27.08
C GLU A 255 -8.98 13.78 -26.51
N SER A 256 -8.00 14.65 -26.80
CA SER A 256 -6.64 14.56 -26.26
C SER A 256 -6.61 14.79 -24.76
N ALA A 257 -7.42 15.71 -24.25
CA ALA A 257 -7.55 15.98 -22.83
C ALA A 257 -8.18 14.82 -22.07
N GLU A 258 -9.24 14.22 -22.59
CA GLU A 258 -9.85 13.02 -22.00
C GLU A 258 -8.87 11.85 -21.96
N SER A 259 -8.18 11.60 -23.06
CA SER A 259 -7.17 10.53 -23.15
C SER A 259 -6.03 10.74 -22.17
N LEU A 260 -5.55 11.97 -22.01
CA LEU A 260 -4.48 12.29 -21.06
C LEU A 260 -4.91 12.04 -19.61
N ILE A 261 -6.07 12.52 -19.22
CA ILE A 261 -6.57 12.39 -17.84
C ILE A 261 -6.87 10.93 -17.52
N ASN A 262 -7.50 10.20 -18.43
CA ASN A 262 -7.76 8.78 -18.25
C ASN A 262 -6.47 7.96 -18.14
N ALA A 263 -5.47 8.27 -18.95
CA ALA A 263 -4.17 7.61 -18.86
C ALA A 263 -3.41 7.97 -17.58
N MET A 264 -3.57 9.19 -17.09
CA MET A 264 -2.85 9.67 -15.92
C MET A 264 -3.38 9.09 -14.61
N PHE A 265 -4.70 8.94 -14.45
CA PHE A 265 -5.35 8.54 -13.18
C PHE A 265 -6.05 7.19 -13.22
N PHE A 266 -6.62 6.80 -14.34
CA PHE A 266 -7.52 5.65 -14.44
C PHE A 266 -6.96 4.47 -15.22
N ASP A 267 -5.72 4.56 -15.68
CA ASP A 267 -5.01 3.46 -16.32
C ASP A 267 -4.16 2.69 -15.29
N PRO A 268 -4.47 1.40 -15.02
CA PRO A 268 -3.71 0.60 -14.05
C PRO A 268 -2.22 0.44 -14.38
N ARG A 269 -1.85 0.61 -15.64
CA ARG A 269 -0.46 0.52 -16.08
C ARG A 269 0.37 1.74 -15.71
N ARG A 270 -0.27 2.89 -15.60
CA ARG A 270 0.40 4.18 -15.32
C ARG A 270 0.17 4.70 -13.91
N TYR A 271 -0.98 4.38 -13.31
CA TYR A 271 -1.33 4.75 -11.95
C TYR A 271 -1.60 3.49 -11.15
N ASP A 272 -0.75 3.23 -10.17
CA ASP A 272 -0.83 2.04 -9.33
C ASP A 272 -0.74 2.44 -7.86
N LEU A 273 -1.79 2.13 -7.10
CA LEU A 273 -1.81 2.32 -5.65
C LEU A 273 -1.13 1.17 -4.90
N ALA A 274 -0.92 0.03 -5.55
CA ALA A 274 -0.58 -1.23 -4.95
C ALA A 274 -1.63 -1.70 -3.92
N LYS A 275 -1.45 -2.86 -3.34
CA LYS A 275 -2.34 -3.41 -2.31
C LYS A 275 -2.41 -2.49 -1.08
N VAL A 276 -1.26 -2.00 -0.63
CA VAL A 276 -1.16 -1.12 0.53
C VAL A 276 -1.83 0.23 0.30
N GLY A 277 -1.69 0.82 -0.87
CA GLY A 277 -2.34 2.08 -1.22
C GLY A 277 -3.85 1.97 -1.20
N ARG A 278 -4.41 0.92 -1.81
CA ARG A 278 -5.86 0.65 -1.77
C ARG A 278 -6.36 0.45 -0.34
N TYR A 279 -5.64 -0.29 0.47
CA TYR A 279 -5.95 -0.46 1.88
C TYR A 279 -5.99 0.86 2.64
N LYS A 280 -4.99 1.72 2.46
CA LYS A 280 -4.89 3.03 3.12
C LYS A 280 -5.97 4.00 2.66
N PHE A 281 -6.28 4.03 1.36
CA PHE A 281 -7.39 4.82 0.81
C PHE A 281 -8.72 4.41 1.43
N ASN A 282 -9.02 3.13 1.44
CA ASN A 282 -10.25 2.61 2.01
C ASN A 282 -10.35 2.94 3.51
N LYS A 283 -9.28 2.71 4.25
CA LYS A 283 -9.21 3.02 5.68
C LYS A 283 -9.52 4.49 5.98
N LYS A 284 -9.04 5.40 5.14
CA LYS A 284 -9.23 6.84 5.31
C LYS A 284 -10.61 7.32 4.84
N LEU A 285 -11.08 6.83 3.70
CA LEU A 285 -12.24 7.35 2.99
C LEU A 285 -13.55 6.62 3.27
N HIS A 286 -13.54 5.51 4.00
CA HIS A 286 -14.78 4.82 4.36
C HIS A 286 -15.71 5.73 5.17
N LEU A 287 -17.01 5.66 4.87
CA LEU A 287 -18.05 6.40 5.59
C LEU A 287 -18.08 6.05 7.07
N ASN A 288 -17.93 4.77 7.40
CA ASN A 288 -18.11 4.25 8.75
C ASN A 288 -17.26 4.98 9.80
N ARG A 289 -16.03 5.35 9.48
CA ARG A 289 -15.14 6.06 10.39
C ARG A 289 -15.47 7.54 10.54
N ARG A 290 -16.14 8.11 9.54
CA ARG A 290 -16.44 9.53 9.44
C ARG A 290 -17.78 9.89 10.06
N ILE A 291 -18.74 8.97 10.09
CA ILE A 291 -20.10 9.21 10.57
C ILE A 291 -20.38 8.67 11.97
N VAL A 292 -19.51 7.81 12.52
CA VAL A 292 -19.69 7.24 13.87
C VAL A 292 -19.76 8.36 14.92
N GLY A 293 -20.76 8.29 15.79
CA GLY A 293 -20.95 9.23 16.88
C GLY A 293 -21.67 10.55 16.51
N HIS A 294 -22.00 10.75 15.24
CA HIS A 294 -22.74 11.91 14.76
C HIS A 294 -24.22 11.62 14.59
N ARG A 295 -25.07 12.64 14.77
CA ARG A 295 -26.49 12.54 14.47
C ARG A 295 -26.73 12.65 12.98
N LEU A 296 -27.68 11.86 12.48
CA LEU A 296 -28.12 11.95 11.11
C LEU A 296 -29.01 13.18 10.90
N ALA A 297 -28.76 13.93 9.83
CA ALA A 297 -29.57 15.05 9.40
C ALA A 297 -30.75 14.65 8.50
N GLU A 298 -30.66 13.47 7.89
CA GLU A 298 -31.67 12.86 7.00
C GLU A 298 -31.72 11.36 7.20
N ASP A 299 -32.82 10.72 6.81
CA ASP A 299 -32.94 9.27 6.78
C ASP A 299 -31.93 8.69 5.79
N VAL A 300 -31.32 7.57 6.18
CA VAL A 300 -30.43 6.80 5.32
C VAL A 300 -31.18 5.61 4.77
N VAL A 301 -31.32 5.55 3.47
CA VAL A 301 -32.11 4.54 2.74
C VAL A 301 -31.17 3.70 1.90
N ASP A 302 -31.38 2.36 1.92
CA ASP A 302 -30.71 1.45 0.99
C ASP A 302 -31.26 1.65 -0.42
N ALA A 303 -30.40 2.07 -1.36
CA ALA A 303 -30.79 2.35 -2.73
C ALA A 303 -31.29 1.11 -3.51
N SER A 304 -30.87 -0.08 -3.09
CA SER A 304 -31.26 -1.34 -3.78
C SER A 304 -32.60 -1.90 -3.30
N THR A 305 -32.92 -1.76 -2.02
CA THR A 305 -34.12 -2.35 -1.39
C THR A 305 -35.18 -1.32 -1.01
N GLY A 306 -34.80 -0.05 -0.88
CA GLY A 306 -35.67 1.01 -0.40
C GLY A 306 -35.92 0.99 1.11
N GLU A 307 -35.25 0.12 1.86
CA GLU A 307 -35.36 0.05 3.32
C GLU A 307 -34.63 1.22 3.98
N ILE A 308 -35.23 1.73 5.07
CA ILE A 308 -34.59 2.74 5.89
C ILE A 308 -33.57 2.07 6.80
N LEU A 309 -32.29 2.33 6.57
CA LEU A 309 -31.20 1.80 7.38
C LEU A 309 -31.05 2.52 8.73
N ALA A 310 -31.31 3.80 8.73
CA ALA A 310 -31.28 4.64 9.93
C ALA A 310 -32.17 5.86 9.74
N GLU A 311 -32.87 6.24 10.80
CA GLU A 311 -33.79 7.39 10.80
C GLU A 311 -33.09 8.70 11.13
N GLU A 312 -33.66 9.81 10.69
CA GLU A 312 -33.22 11.16 11.04
C GLU A 312 -33.13 11.35 12.56
N GLY A 313 -32.11 12.01 13.02
CA GLY A 313 -31.88 12.30 14.43
C GLY A 313 -31.26 11.15 15.25
N THR A 314 -31.03 10.00 14.65
CA THR A 314 -30.35 8.87 15.30
C THR A 314 -28.86 9.12 15.39
N VAL A 315 -28.25 8.83 16.55
CA VAL A 315 -26.79 8.83 16.70
C VAL A 315 -26.24 7.54 16.11
N VAL A 316 -25.32 7.69 15.16
CA VAL A 316 -24.75 6.52 14.44
C VAL A 316 -23.83 5.73 15.35
N THR A 317 -24.15 4.46 15.55
CA THR A 317 -23.29 3.51 16.24
C THR A 317 -22.29 2.88 15.26
N LYS A 318 -21.27 2.23 15.77
CA LYS A 318 -20.25 1.56 14.94
C LYS A 318 -20.86 0.49 14.02
N GLU A 319 -21.84 -0.27 14.53
CA GLU A 319 -22.54 -1.31 13.75
C GLU A 319 -23.42 -0.70 12.65
N MET A 320 -24.17 0.35 12.97
CA MET A 320 -24.96 1.09 12.00
C MET A 320 -24.07 1.68 10.89
N ALA A 321 -22.93 2.27 11.25
CA ALA A 321 -21.98 2.83 10.32
C ALA A 321 -21.45 1.78 9.34
N ASN A 322 -21.09 0.60 9.82
CA ASN A 322 -20.63 -0.51 8.97
C ASN A 322 -21.74 -0.98 8.02
N THR A 323 -22.97 -1.10 8.49
CA THR A 323 -24.11 -1.47 7.65
C THR A 323 -24.35 -0.43 6.55
N ILE A 324 -24.29 0.85 6.87
CA ILE A 324 -24.44 1.95 5.91
C ILE A 324 -23.31 1.90 4.87
N GLN A 325 -22.07 1.71 5.30
CA GLN A 325 -20.93 1.59 4.36
C GLN A 325 -21.10 0.42 3.40
N ASN A 326 -21.46 -0.76 3.91
CA ASN A 326 -21.58 -1.97 3.11
C ASN A 326 -22.84 -2.02 2.25
N SER A 327 -23.83 -1.20 2.53
CA SER A 327 -25.03 -1.05 1.69
C SER A 327 -24.80 -0.14 0.48
N ALA A 328 -23.58 0.31 0.26
CA ALA A 328 -23.17 1.17 -0.86
C ALA A 328 -23.97 2.49 -0.95
N VAL A 329 -24.31 3.06 0.19
CA VAL A 329 -24.94 4.37 0.26
C VAL A 329 -23.95 5.42 -0.25
N PRO A 330 -24.31 6.20 -1.29
CA PRO A 330 -23.34 7.13 -1.90
C PRO A 330 -23.00 8.33 -1.01
N TYR A 331 -23.90 8.75 -0.13
CA TYR A 331 -23.67 9.85 0.79
C TYR A 331 -24.57 9.74 2.03
N VAL A 332 -24.14 10.43 3.08
CA VAL A 332 -24.88 10.53 4.34
C VAL A 332 -24.85 11.98 4.80
N TRP A 333 -26.01 12.53 5.16
CA TRP A 333 -26.10 13.84 5.80
C TRP A 333 -26.02 13.67 7.32
N ILE A 334 -25.09 14.35 7.95
CA ILE A 334 -24.91 14.37 9.40
C ILE A 334 -25.00 15.79 9.94
N LEU A 335 -25.26 15.90 11.25
CA LEU A 335 -25.21 17.16 11.97
C LEU A 335 -23.86 17.30 12.66
N GLY A 336 -23.16 18.38 12.35
CA GLY A 336 -21.93 18.78 13.01
C GLY A 336 -22.18 19.72 14.20
N GLU A 337 -21.16 20.47 14.59
CA GLU A 337 -21.27 21.51 15.59
C GLU A 337 -22.28 22.60 15.15
N GLU A 338 -23.02 23.15 16.10
CA GLU A 338 -24.05 24.16 15.85
C GLU A 338 -25.16 23.71 14.87
N ASP A 339 -25.49 22.40 14.88
CA ASP A 339 -26.47 21.77 13.99
C ASP A 339 -26.23 22.02 12.50
N ARG A 340 -24.96 22.19 12.11
CA ARG A 340 -24.57 22.32 10.72
C ARG A 340 -24.79 21.01 9.96
N ARG A 341 -25.49 21.08 8.84
CA ARG A 341 -25.68 19.94 7.95
C ARG A 341 -24.42 19.70 7.11
N ILE A 342 -23.87 18.51 7.20
CA ILE A 342 -22.65 18.11 6.51
C ILE A 342 -22.94 16.88 5.66
N LYS A 343 -22.64 16.96 4.36
CA LYS A 343 -22.75 15.83 3.43
C LYS A 343 -21.43 15.06 3.35
N VAL A 344 -21.46 13.84 3.79
CA VAL A 344 -20.30 12.94 3.79
C VAL A 344 -20.40 11.97 2.61
N LEU A 345 -19.42 12.01 1.71
CA LEU A 345 -19.37 11.17 0.51
C LEU A 345 -18.66 9.84 0.76
N SER A 346 -19.19 8.78 0.18
CA SER A 346 -18.58 7.44 0.16
C SER A 346 -17.66 7.28 -1.03
N ASN A 347 -16.65 6.41 -0.88
CA ASN A 347 -15.84 5.93 -2.00
C ASN A 347 -16.42 4.67 -2.69
N LEU A 348 -17.59 4.21 -2.29
CA LEU A 348 -18.31 3.04 -2.81
C LEU A 348 -17.51 1.72 -2.76
N MET A 349 -16.61 1.60 -1.80
CA MET A 349 -15.91 0.34 -1.53
C MET A 349 -16.64 -0.42 -0.42
N VAL A 350 -17.04 -1.66 -0.71
CA VAL A 350 -17.90 -2.47 0.16
C VAL A 350 -17.28 -3.82 0.47
N ASP A 351 -17.73 -4.46 1.56
CA ASP A 351 -17.34 -5.83 1.90
C ASP A 351 -18.18 -6.81 1.06
N ILE A 352 -17.50 -7.66 0.29
CA ILE A 352 -18.17 -8.64 -0.58
C ILE A 352 -19.04 -9.64 0.21
N ARG A 353 -18.72 -9.91 1.46
CA ARG A 353 -19.50 -10.83 2.32
C ARG A 353 -20.92 -10.33 2.60
N HIS A 354 -21.13 -9.02 2.54
CA HIS A 354 -22.47 -8.43 2.69
C HIS A 354 -23.41 -8.84 1.55
N TYR A 355 -22.89 -9.03 0.34
CA TYR A 355 -23.65 -9.40 -0.86
C TYR A 355 -23.59 -10.88 -1.19
N LEU A 356 -22.53 -11.56 -0.79
CA LEU A 356 -22.32 -12.99 -1.01
C LEU A 356 -21.96 -13.68 0.32
N PRO A 357 -22.94 -13.85 1.23
CA PRO A 357 -22.70 -14.45 2.55
C PRO A 357 -22.34 -15.93 2.49
N GLU A 358 -22.56 -16.61 1.36
CA GLU A 358 -22.16 -18.00 1.13
C GLU A 358 -20.63 -18.16 1.08
N ILE A 359 -19.89 -17.08 0.81
CA ILE A 359 -18.43 -17.07 0.82
C ILE A 359 -17.95 -16.79 2.25
N GLU A 360 -17.48 -17.82 2.93
CA GLU A 360 -16.98 -17.70 4.30
C GLU A 360 -15.63 -16.98 4.38
N ASP A 361 -14.73 -17.31 3.44
CA ASP A 361 -13.42 -16.69 3.34
C ASP A 361 -13.20 -16.07 1.95
N PRO A 362 -13.35 -14.74 1.81
CA PRO A 362 -13.13 -14.07 0.53
C PRO A 362 -11.72 -14.23 -0.03
N LYS A 363 -10.73 -14.46 0.82
CA LYS A 363 -9.34 -14.68 0.38
C LYS A 363 -9.18 -15.96 -0.44
N SER A 364 -10.03 -16.96 -0.21
CA SER A 364 -10.02 -18.22 -0.96
C SER A 364 -10.35 -18.03 -2.44
N ILE A 365 -11.10 -16.98 -2.79
CA ILE A 365 -11.46 -16.62 -4.16
C ILE A 365 -10.65 -15.45 -4.72
N GLY A 366 -9.60 -15.01 -4.00
CA GLY A 366 -8.71 -13.94 -4.43
C GLY A 366 -9.18 -12.52 -4.06
N VAL A 367 -10.24 -12.38 -3.30
CA VAL A 367 -10.72 -11.07 -2.80
C VAL A 367 -10.06 -10.79 -1.45
N THR A 368 -9.07 -9.90 -1.45
CA THR A 368 -8.26 -9.56 -0.27
C THR A 368 -8.65 -8.24 0.38
N GLU A 369 -9.37 -7.38 -0.34
CA GLU A 369 -9.73 -6.02 0.05
C GLU A 369 -11.23 -5.78 -0.15
N ALA A 370 -11.71 -4.61 0.29
CA ALA A 370 -13.02 -4.12 -0.09
C ALA A 370 -13.13 -3.98 -1.60
N VAL A 371 -14.31 -4.23 -2.14
CA VAL A 371 -14.56 -4.27 -3.58
C VAL A 371 -15.34 -3.04 -4.04
N TYR A 372 -15.11 -2.64 -5.29
CA TYR A 372 -15.78 -1.51 -5.92
C TYR A 372 -17.20 -1.89 -6.29
N TYR A 373 -18.18 -1.28 -5.65
CA TYR A 373 -19.60 -1.66 -5.75
C TYR A 373 -20.18 -1.62 -7.17
N PRO A 374 -19.91 -0.60 -8.02
CA PRO A 374 -20.47 -0.59 -9.37
C PRO A 374 -20.11 -1.83 -10.21
N VAL A 375 -18.88 -2.32 -10.06
CA VAL A 375 -18.44 -3.56 -10.73
C VAL A 375 -19.10 -4.79 -10.11
N LEU A 376 -19.20 -4.84 -8.78
CA LEU A 376 -19.88 -5.92 -8.06
C LEU A 376 -21.37 -6.00 -8.43
N GLU A 377 -22.05 -4.86 -8.52
CA GLU A 377 -23.45 -4.78 -8.93
C GLU A 377 -23.66 -5.40 -10.31
N ASN A 378 -22.82 -5.07 -11.28
CA ASN A 378 -22.87 -5.65 -12.62
C ASN A 378 -22.67 -7.18 -12.60
N ILE A 379 -21.73 -7.67 -11.80
CA ILE A 379 -21.48 -9.11 -11.63
C ILE A 379 -22.71 -9.81 -11.04
N LEU A 380 -23.36 -9.22 -10.05
CA LEU A 380 -24.54 -9.80 -9.41
C LEU A 380 -25.77 -9.80 -10.32
N GLU A 381 -25.93 -8.78 -11.17
CA GLU A 381 -27.03 -8.68 -12.13
C GLU A 381 -26.88 -9.64 -13.32
N GLU A 382 -25.66 -9.82 -13.83
CA GLU A 382 -25.37 -10.65 -15.00
C GLU A 382 -25.30 -12.15 -14.68
N ASN A 383 -25.05 -12.53 -13.42
CA ASN A 383 -24.85 -13.92 -13.00
C ASN A 383 -25.79 -14.29 -11.86
N ASP A 384 -26.54 -15.38 -12.01
CA ASP A 384 -27.53 -15.83 -11.04
C ASP A 384 -27.00 -16.90 -10.08
N THR A 385 -26.03 -17.71 -10.52
CA THR A 385 -25.47 -18.79 -9.70
C THR A 385 -24.17 -18.36 -8.99
N LEU A 386 -23.90 -18.95 -7.83
CA LEU A 386 -22.68 -18.66 -7.08
C LEU A 386 -21.42 -19.01 -7.87
N GLU A 387 -21.42 -20.12 -8.60
CA GLU A 387 -20.29 -20.54 -9.44
C GLU A 387 -20.00 -19.54 -10.56
N ASP A 388 -21.04 -19.07 -11.25
CA ASP A 388 -20.90 -18.05 -12.30
C ASP A 388 -20.41 -16.72 -11.73
N ARG A 389 -20.88 -16.34 -10.55
CA ARG A 389 -20.43 -15.13 -9.84
C ARG A 389 -18.98 -15.21 -9.44
N ILE A 390 -18.52 -16.34 -8.94
CA ILE A 390 -17.10 -16.57 -8.60
C ILE A 390 -16.23 -16.50 -9.85
N ALA A 391 -16.68 -17.12 -10.96
CA ALA A 391 -15.97 -17.05 -12.23
C ALA A 391 -15.86 -15.61 -12.76
N ALA A 392 -16.94 -14.82 -12.66
CA ALA A 392 -16.95 -13.42 -13.03
C ALA A 392 -16.05 -12.57 -12.13
N ILE A 393 -16.00 -12.86 -10.84
CA ILE A 393 -15.09 -12.21 -9.87
C ILE A 393 -13.63 -12.48 -10.27
N HIS A 394 -13.27 -13.70 -10.59
CA HIS A 394 -11.92 -14.02 -11.05
C HIS A 394 -11.56 -13.34 -12.37
N ARG A 395 -12.49 -13.25 -13.29
CA ARG A 395 -12.29 -12.58 -14.58
C ARG A 395 -12.07 -11.08 -14.40
N ASP A 396 -12.87 -10.43 -13.56
CA ASP A 396 -12.90 -8.97 -13.40
C ASP A 396 -12.21 -8.49 -12.12
N ILE A 397 -11.32 -9.29 -11.55
CA ILE A 397 -10.68 -8.99 -10.25
C ILE A 397 -9.93 -7.65 -10.24
N HIS A 398 -9.33 -7.26 -11.34
CA HIS A 398 -8.59 -5.99 -11.45
C HIS A 398 -9.51 -4.77 -11.53
N ASP A 399 -10.74 -4.94 -12.00
CA ASP A 399 -11.76 -3.89 -12.01
C ASP A 399 -12.54 -3.86 -10.70
N LEU A 400 -12.75 -5.03 -10.10
CA LEU A 400 -13.46 -5.18 -8.84
C LEU A 400 -12.67 -4.59 -7.66
N ILE A 401 -11.35 -4.82 -7.63
CA ILE A 401 -10.42 -4.19 -6.69
C ILE A 401 -9.48 -3.31 -7.52
N PRO A 402 -9.86 -2.05 -7.80
CA PRO A 402 -9.07 -1.21 -8.68
C PRO A 402 -7.72 -0.87 -8.05
N LYS A 403 -6.66 -1.08 -8.81
CA LYS A 403 -5.30 -0.66 -8.46
C LYS A 403 -5.06 0.83 -8.72
N HIS A 404 -5.89 1.44 -9.56
CA HIS A 404 -5.88 2.88 -9.81
C HIS A 404 -6.87 3.60 -8.91
N ILE A 405 -6.74 4.92 -8.83
CA ILE A 405 -7.71 5.76 -8.13
C ILE A 405 -9.04 5.79 -8.88
N THR A 406 -10.16 5.89 -8.19
CA THR A 406 -11.49 6.06 -8.78
C THR A 406 -11.96 7.50 -8.64
N LYS A 407 -12.98 7.88 -9.42
CA LYS A 407 -13.61 9.21 -9.30
C LYS A 407 -14.19 9.42 -7.89
N GLU A 408 -14.81 8.40 -7.35
CA GLU A 408 -15.38 8.41 -6.00
C GLU A 408 -14.31 8.60 -4.93
N ASP A 409 -13.13 8.01 -5.10
CA ASP A 409 -11.98 8.23 -4.21
C ASP A 409 -11.55 9.70 -4.22
N ILE A 410 -11.47 10.32 -5.40
CA ILE A 410 -11.10 11.73 -5.55
C ILE A 410 -12.16 12.63 -4.89
N PHE A 411 -13.43 12.39 -5.15
CA PHE A 411 -14.51 13.19 -4.56
C PHE A 411 -14.58 13.03 -3.04
N ALA A 412 -14.42 11.81 -2.54
CA ALA A 412 -14.37 11.55 -1.11
C ALA A 412 -13.16 12.21 -0.44
N SER A 413 -12.01 12.24 -1.10
CA SER A 413 -10.80 12.91 -0.60
C SER A 413 -10.95 14.43 -0.52
N ILE A 414 -11.56 15.04 -1.53
CA ILE A 414 -11.89 16.47 -1.53
C ILE A 414 -12.87 16.79 -0.39
N ASN A 415 -13.90 15.99 -0.26
CA ASN A 415 -14.91 16.10 0.78
C ASN A 415 -14.29 16.00 2.19
N TYR A 416 -13.40 15.03 2.40
CA TYR A 416 -12.67 14.88 3.65
C TYR A 416 -11.83 16.12 3.99
N ASN A 417 -11.14 16.67 3.02
CA ASN A 417 -10.33 17.89 3.23
C ASN A 417 -11.18 19.10 3.65
N MET A 418 -12.34 19.27 3.04
CA MET A 418 -13.27 20.34 3.42
C MET A 418 -13.84 20.15 4.83
N HIS A 419 -14.03 18.91 5.27
CA HIS A 419 -14.60 18.59 6.57
C HIS A 419 -13.61 18.67 7.73
N LEU A 420 -12.30 18.78 7.48
CA LEU A 420 -11.31 19.01 8.53
C LEU A 420 -11.59 20.30 9.32
N GLU A 421 -12.14 21.30 8.66
CA GLU A 421 -12.56 22.56 9.32
C GLU A 421 -13.65 22.33 10.36
N TYR A 422 -14.50 21.34 10.16
CA TYR A 422 -15.63 21.02 11.04
C TYR A 422 -15.29 20.00 12.13
N GLY A 423 -14.04 19.59 12.23
CA GLY A 423 -13.59 18.59 13.18
C GLY A 423 -13.88 17.13 12.78
N LEU A 424 -14.34 16.90 11.56
CA LEU A 424 -14.50 15.56 11.00
C LEU A 424 -13.19 15.10 10.37
N GLY A 425 -12.63 14.02 10.89
CA GLY A 425 -11.34 13.54 10.45
C GLY A 425 -10.18 14.23 11.18
N ASN A 426 -8.98 13.75 10.92
CA ASN A 426 -7.76 14.19 11.59
C ASN A 426 -6.65 14.45 10.59
N ALA A 427 -5.75 15.37 10.94
CA ALA A 427 -4.47 15.52 10.25
C ALA A 427 -3.59 14.30 10.52
N ASP A 428 -2.78 13.94 9.54
CA ASP A 428 -1.92 12.78 9.62
C ASP A 428 -0.52 13.16 10.11
N ASP A 429 0.06 12.29 10.92
CA ASP A 429 1.46 12.33 11.32
C ASP A 429 2.26 11.46 10.36
N ILE A 430 3.07 12.07 9.50
CA ILE A 430 3.85 11.36 8.48
C ILE A 430 4.98 10.50 9.05
N ASP A 431 5.41 10.76 10.29
CA ASP A 431 6.47 10.01 10.96
C ASP A 431 5.94 8.80 11.76
N HIS A 432 4.64 8.67 11.89
CA HIS A 432 4.00 7.53 12.52
C HIS A 432 4.25 6.25 11.71
N LEU A 433 4.58 5.14 12.37
CA LEU A 433 4.85 3.87 11.68
C LEU A 433 3.61 3.22 11.04
N GLY A 434 2.42 3.75 11.25
CA GLY A 434 1.23 3.46 10.47
C GLY A 434 1.23 4.10 9.09
N ASN A 435 2.06 5.12 8.87
CA ASN A 435 2.22 5.85 7.60
C ASN A 435 3.57 5.62 6.93
N ARG A 436 4.49 4.95 7.61
CA ARG A 436 5.78 4.53 7.07
C ARG A 436 5.81 3.01 6.99
N ARG A 437 6.21 2.50 5.86
CA ARG A 437 6.25 1.06 5.60
C ARG A 437 7.65 0.62 5.18
N ILE A 438 7.85 -0.68 5.23
CA ILE A 438 9.10 -1.33 4.85
C ILE A 438 8.97 -1.93 3.46
N ARG A 439 9.90 -1.59 2.57
CA ARG A 439 10.14 -2.32 1.33
C ARG A 439 11.34 -3.24 1.53
N ALA A 440 11.08 -4.52 1.67
CA ALA A 440 12.13 -5.52 1.80
C ALA A 440 12.65 -5.95 0.41
N VAL A 441 13.61 -6.86 0.39
CA VAL A 441 14.29 -7.30 -0.84
C VAL A 441 13.35 -7.77 -1.94
N GLY A 442 12.29 -8.47 -1.61
CA GLY A 442 11.33 -8.98 -2.60
C GLY A 442 10.62 -7.87 -3.37
N GLU A 443 10.15 -6.86 -2.67
CA GLU A 443 9.50 -5.70 -3.31
C GLU A 443 10.49 -4.86 -4.12
N LEU A 444 11.71 -4.68 -3.61
CA LEU A 444 12.76 -3.96 -4.33
C LEU A 444 13.15 -4.68 -5.63
N LEU A 445 13.30 -6.00 -5.58
CA LEU A 445 13.51 -6.84 -6.78
C LEU A 445 12.36 -6.74 -7.76
N GLN A 446 11.13 -6.82 -7.28
CA GLN A 446 9.93 -6.70 -8.11
C GLN A 446 9.91 -5.36 -8.85
N ASN A 447 10.24 -4.26 -8.20
CA ASN A 447 10.29 -2.94 -8.82
C ASN A 447 11.34 -2.86 -9.92
N GLN A 448 12.52 -3.45 -9.70
CA GLN A 448 13.57 -3.50 -10.72
C GLN A 448 13.19 -4.40 -11.89
N TYR A 449 12.58 -5.53 -11.60
CA TYR A 449 12.07 -6.44 -12.63
C TYR A 449 11.00 -5.76 -13.48
N ARG A 450 10.12 -5.01 -12.86
CA ARG A 450 9.08 -4.22 -13.55
C ARG A 450 9.68 -3.20 -14.51
N ILE A 451 10.73 -2.49 -14.11
CA ILE A 451 11.44 -1.55 -14.97
C ILE A 451 12.03 -2.28 -16.18
N GLY A 452 12.70 -3.40 -15.95
CA GLY A 452 13.28 -4.21 -17.01
C GLY A 452 12.22 -4.74 -17.98
N LEU A 453 11.11 -5.26 -17.47
CA LEU A 453 10.01 -5.79 -18.28
C LEU A 453 9.26 -4.68 -19.05
N SER A 454 9.16 -3.48 -18.51
CA SER A 454 8.58 -2.33 -19.23
C SER A 454 9.41 -1.94 -20.45
N ARG A 455 10.73 -1.97 -20.32
CA ARG A 455 11.65 -1.75 -21.44
C ARG A 455 11.57 -2.89 -22.47
N LEU A 456 11.45 -4.12 -22.01
CA LEU A 456 11.25 -5.29 -22.86
C LEU A 456 9.93 -5.18 -23.64
N GLU A 457 8.85 -4.80 -22.99
CA GLU A 457 7.54 -4.57 -23.62
C GLU A 457 7.63 -3.56 -24.78
N ARG A 458 8.32 -2.45 -24.56
CA ARG A 458 8.51 -1.42 -25.59
C ARG A 458 9.27 -1.97 -26.81
N VAL A 459 10.34 -2.72 -26.57
CA VAL A 459 11.11 -3.37 -27.65
C VAL A 459 10.29 -4.40 -28.39
N VAL A 460 9.49 -5.19 -27.68
CA VAL A 460 8.60 -6.20 -28.30
C VAL A 460 7.56 -5.53 -29.19
N ARG A 461 6.92 -4.47 -28.75
CA ARG A 461 5.95 -3.72 -29.57
C ARG A 461 6.58 -3.13 -30.82
N GLU A 462 7.77 -2.55 -30.70
CA GLU A 462 8.51 -2.02 -31.83
C GLU A 462 8.83 -3.12 -32.85
N ARG A 463 9.29 -4.27 -32.39
CA ARG A 463 9.59 -5.42 -33.27
C ARG A 463 8.34 -6.01 -33.91
N MET A 464 7.20 -6.03 -33.20
CA MET A 464 5.91 -6.47 -33.77
C MET A 464 5.46 -5.61 -34.94
N THR A 465 5.76 -4.32 -34.90
CA THR A 465 5.37 -3.37 -35.99
C THR A 465 6.33 -3.40 -37.16
N THR A 466 7.60 -3.72 -36.94
CA THR A 466 8.66 -3.63 -37.96
C THR A 466 8.99 -4.96 -38.64
N GLN A 467 8.72 -6.11 -38.00
CA GLN A 467 9.02 -7.43 -38.55
C GLN A 467 7.88 -7.98 -39.38
N ASP A 468 8.21 -8.89 -40.30
CA ASP A 468 7.25 -9.60 -41.13
C ASP A 468 6.40 -10.56 -40.30
N THR A 469 5.07 -10.44 -40.41
CA THR A 469 4.11 -11.22 -39.63
C THR A 469 4.10 -12.71 -39.97
N GLU A 470 4.65 -13.10 -41.12
CA GLU A 470 4.66 -14.51 -41.54
C GLU A 470 5.75 -15.36 -40.82
N ASN A 471 6.85 -14.74 -40.40
CA ASN A 471 8.02 -15.41 -39.85
C ASN A 471 8.35 -15.04 -38.39
N ILE A 472 7.40 -14.46 -37.67
CA ILE A 472 7.60 -14.04 -36.28
C ILE A 472 7.52 -15.24 -35.33
N SER A 473 8.56 -15.37 -34.49
CA SER A 473 8.55 -16.32 -33.35
C SER A 473 8.68 -15.55 -32.03
N PRO A 474 8.22 -16.09 -30.91
CA PRO A 474 8.43 -15.47 -29.61
C PRO A 474 9.90 -15.16 -29.32
N GLN A 475 10.81 -16.04 -29.72
CA GLN A 475 12.24 -15.89 -29.55
C GLN A 475 12.84 -14.70 -30.29
N SER A 476 12.30 -14.39 -31.47
CA SER A 476 12.75 -13.23 -32.26
C SER A 476 12.24 -11.89 -31.72
N LEU A 477 11.12 -11.89 -31.00
CA LEU A 477 10.50 -10.69 -30.43
C LEU A 477 11.11 -10.28 -29.10
N ILE A 478 11.49 -11.25 -28.27
CA ILE A 478 11.94 -10.99 -26.89
C ILE A 478 13.44 -10.77 -26.84
N ASN A 479 13.83 -9.60 -26.33
CA ASN A 479 15.21 -9.27 -25.98
C ASN A 479 15.33 -9.16 -24.47
N ILE A 480 16.04 -10.08 -23.84
CA ILE A 480 16.19 -10.16 -22.39
C ILE A 480 17.22 -9.19 -21.81
N LYS A 481 18.02 -8.54 -22.63
CA LYS A 481 19.07 -7.62 -22.16
C LYS A 481 18.58 -6.52 -21.22
N PRO A 482 17.45 -5.83 -21.45
CA PRO A 482 16.96 -4.83 -20.52
C PRO A 482 16.65 -5.38 -19.12
N VAL A 483 16.10 -6.60 -19.04
CA VAL A 483 15.76 -7.27 -17.78
C VAL A 483 17.02 -7.68 -17.02
N THR A 484 17.97 -8.34 -17.71
CA THR A 484 19.23 -8.76 -17.09
C THR A 484 20.06 -7.56 -16.65
N ALA A 485 20.07 -6.48 -17.42
CA ALA A 485 20.75 -5.23 -17.06
C ALA A 485 20.14 -4.58 -15.81
N ALA A 486 18.82 -4.53 -15.70
CA ALA A 486 18.12 -3.97 -14.54
C ALA A 486 18.42 -4.74 -13.25
N VAL A 487 18.39 -6.06 -13.29
CA VAL A 487 18.72 -6.92 -12.16
C VAL A 487 20.19 -6.78 -11.75
N LYS A 488 21.09 -6.79 -12.71
CA LYS A 488 22.53 -6.63 -12.48
C LYS A 488 22.86 -5.27 -11.87
N GLU A 489 22.26 -4.22 -12.36
CA GLU A 489 22.42 -2.88 -11.81
C GLU A 489 21.93 -2.78 -10.37
N PHE A 490 20.79 -3.37 -10.06
CA PHE A 490 20.25 -3.39 -8.71
C PHE A 490 21.20 -4.06 -7.72
N PHE A 491 21.64 -5.28 -8.00
CA PHE A 491 22.53 -6.01 -7.09
C PHE A 491 23.93 -5.44 -7.01
N GLY A 492 24.43 -4.84 -8.07
CA GLY A 492 25.81 -4.31 -8.13
C GLY A 492 25.96 -2.86 -7.72
N SER A 493 24.98 -2.01 -8.01
CA SER A 493 25.14 -0.55 -7.93
C SER A 493 24.08 0.15 -7.06
N SER A 494 23.05 -0.55 -6.60
CA SER A 494 22.05 0.08 -5.73
C SER A 494 22.64 0.45 -4.37
N GLN A 495 22.22 1.60 -3.84
CA GLN A 495 22.59 2.05 -2.49
C GLN A 495 22.14 1.06 -1.41
N LEU A 496 21.06 0.32 -1.65
CA LEU A 496 20.52 -0.66 -0.71
C LEU A 496 21.20 -2.02 -0.80
N SER A 497 21.91 -2.31 -1.88
CA SER A 497 22.75 -3.50 -2.00
C SER A 497 24.14 -3.20 -1.45
N GLN A 498 24.46 -3.76 -0.29
CA GLN A 498 25.69 -3.46 0.44
C GLN A 498 26.52 -4.72 0.65
N PHE A 499 27.83 -4.56 0.69
CA PHE A 499 28.71 -5.62 1.17
C PHE A 499 28.35 -5.95 2.62
N MET A 500 28.19 -7.23 2.90
CA MET A 500 27.87 -7.70 4.24
C MET A 500 29.03 -7.39 5.21
N ASP A 501 28.69 -6.84 6.37
CA ASP A 501 29.62 -6.70 7.48
C ASP A 501 29.90 -8.10 8.07
N GLN A 502 31.10 -8.62 7.92
CA GLN A 502 31.51 -9.96 8.33
C GLN A 502 32.51 -9.99 9.48
N ASN A 503 32.60 -8.93 10.27
CA ASN A 503 33.52 -8.87 11.41
C ASN A 503 33.21 -9.93 12.47
N ASN A 504 31.92 -10.14 12.75
CA ASN A 504 31.44 -11.16 13.67
C ASN A 504 29.98 -11.55 13.32
N PRO A 505 29.49 -12.70 13.84
CA PRO A 505 28.11 -13.12 13.54
C PRO A 505 27.02 -12.14 13.95
N LEU A 506 27.20 -11.40 15.03
CA LEU A 506 26.24 -10.39 15.47
C LEU A 506 26.18 -9.20 14.50
N GLY A 507 27.31 -8.79 13.96
CA GLY A 507 27.39 -7.75 12.92
C GLY A 507 26.66 -8.15 11.65
N GLU A 508 26.77 -9.41 11.22
CA GLU A 508 26.03 -9.98 10.10
C GLU A 508 24.52 -9.95 10.34
N LEU A 509 24.08 -10.41 11.51
CA LEU A 509 22.67 -10.43 11.89
C LEU A 509 22.07 -9.01 11.93
N THR A 510 22.78 -8.07 12.53
CA THR A 510 22.38 -6.66 12.60
C THR A 510 22.25 -6.06 11.22
N HIS A 511 23.17 -6.34 10.32
CA HIS A 511 23.14 -5.85 8.93
C HIS A 511 21.90 -6.36 8.19
N LYS A 512 21.53 -7.62 8.38
CA LYS A 512 20.33 -8.22 7.75
C LYS A 512 19.02 -7.65 8.27
N ARG A 513 19.01 -7.11 9.48
CA ARG A 513 17.82 -6.51 10.13
C ARG A 513 17.81 -4.98 10.07
N ARG A 514 18.69 -4.38 9.30
CA ARG A 514 18.80 -2.93 9.18
C ARG A 514 17.66 -2.36 8.35
N LEU A 515 17.16 -1.19 8.77
CA LEU A 515 16.13 -0.42 8.08
C LEU A 515 16.72 0.93 7.70
N SER A 516 16.77 1.21 6.40
CA SER A 516 17.32 2.46 5.86
C SER A 516 16.22 3.37 5.32
N ALA A 517 16.19 4.62 5.71
CA ALA A 517 15.30 5.63 5.13
C ALA A 517 15.86 6.23 3.82
N LEU A 518 17.09 5.92 3.49
CA LEU A 518 17.78 6.39 2.28
C LEU A 518 17.46 5.53 1.06
N GLY A 519 17.92 5.95 -0.11
CA GLY A 519 17.82 5.20 -1.34
C GLY A 519 16.75 5.71 -2.30
N PRO A 520 16.55 5.04 -3.43
CA PRO A 520 15.56 5.45 -4.43
C PRO A 520 14.12 5.49 -3.87
N GLY A 521 13.44 6.60 -4.03
CA GLY A 521 12.11 6.81 -3.47
C GLY A 521 12.09 7.13 -1.97
N GLY A 522 13.24 7.18 -1.32
CA GLY A 522 13.40 7.55 0.08
C GLY A 522 13.89 8.98 0.29
N LEU A 523 14.38 9.24 1.49
CA LEU A 523 14.92 10.53 1.89
C LEU A 523 16.37 10.72 1.44
N SER A 524 16.82 11.96 1.32
CA SER A 524 18.24 12.31 1.22
C SER A 524 18.73 12.86 2.55
N ARG A 525 20.01 12.68 2.85
CA ARG A 525 20.63 13.16 4.10
C ARG A 525 20.42 14.66 4.32
N ASP A 526 20.58 15.43 3.27
CA ASP A 526 20.53 16.90 3.33
C ASP A 526 19.11 17.44 3.51
N ARG A 527 18.09 16.67 3.08
CA ARG A 527 16.68 17.06 3.16
C ARG A 527 15.95 16.51 4.38
N ALA A 528 16.56 15.56 5.09
CA ALA A 528 15.97 14.99 6.29
C ALA A 528 16.07 15.95 7.46
N GLY A 529 14.94 16.41 7.98
CA GLY A 529 14.87 17.25 9.16
C GLY A 529 15.02 16.48 10.46
N PHE A 530 14.94 17.17 11.58
CA PHE A 530 15.05 16.57 12.91
C PHE A 530 13.90 15.61 13.22
N GLU A 531 12.68 15.92 12.79
CA GLU A 531 11.49 15.13 13.10
C GLU A 531 11.58 13.69 12.58
N VAL A 532 12.13 13.51 11.37
CA VAL A 532 12.30 12.17 10.77
C VAL A 532 13.38 11.37 11.50
N ARG A 533 14.36 12.03 12.10
CA ARG A 533 15.50 11.43 12.79
C ARG A 533 15.21 11.09 14.24
N ASP A 534 14.15 11.66 14.82
CA ASP A 534 13.76 11.45 16.20
C ASP A 534 13.11 10.07 16.41
N VAL A 535 13.10 9.63 17.66
CA VAL A 535 12.35 8.44 18.07
C VAL A 535 10.91 8.83 18.29
N HIS A 536 10.05 8.28 17.44
CA HIS A 536 8.61 8.47 17.55
C HIS A 536 8.00 7.45 18.53
N TYR A 537 6.93 7.79 19.24
CA TYR A 537 6.30 6.86 20.19
C TYR A 537 5.86 5.55 19.52
N SER A 538 5.51 5.56 18.23
CA SER A 538 5.14 4.35 17.46
C SER A 538 6.29 3.37 17.24
N HIS A 539 7.53 3.77 17.51
CA HIS A 539 8.71 2.89 17.43
C HIS A 539 8.74 1.82 18.52
N TYR A 540 7.95 1.99 19.58
CA TYR A 540 7.92 1.03 20.69
C TYR A 540 7.59 -0.39 20.21
N GLY A 541 8.50 -1.32 20.52
CA GLY A 541 8.40 -2.72 20.10
C GLY A 541 8.63 -2.97 18.60
N ARG A 542 8.94 -1.96 17.80
CA ARG A 542 9.11 -2.05 16.33
C ARG A 542 10.49 -1.70 15.85
N MET A 543 10.99 -0.57 16.26
CA MET A 543 12.34 -0.11 15.90
C MET A 543 13.16 0.19 17.15
N CYS A 544 14.40 -0.24 17.16
CA CYS A 544 15.30 0.03 18.28
C CYS A 544 15.56 1.55 18.43
N PRO A 545 15.34 2.13 19.60
CA PRO A 545 15.55 3.57 19.80
C PRO A 545 17.02 3.95 19.98
N VAL A 546 17.90 2.98 20.18
CA VAL A 546 19.31 3.19 20.56
C VAL A 546 20.26 2.93 19.40
N GLU A 547 20.02 1.86 18.64
CA GLU A 547 20.92 1.43 17.57
C GLU A 547 20.74 2.28 16.31
N THR A 548 21.60 3.28 16.15
CA THR A 548 21.64 4.17 14.98
C THR A 548 23.07 4.70 14.82
N PRO A 549 23.52 5.01 13.60
CA PRO A 549 24.83 5.60 13.39
C PRO A 549 24.97 6.97 14.07
N GLU A 550 26.21 7.33 14.38
CA GLU A 550 26.57 8.70 14.71
C GLU A 550 26.87 9.51 13.42
N GLY A 551 26.57 10.79 13.43
CA GLY A 551 26.90 11.68 12.31
C GLY A 551 25.74 11.90 11.33
N PRO A 552 26.03 12.07 10.02
CA PRO A 552 25.02 12.51 9.04
C PRO A 552 23.83 11.58 8.87
N ASN A 553 23.98 10.30 9.18
CA ASN A 553 22.94 9.27 9.02
C ASN A 553 22.15 8.98 10.30
N ILE A 554 22.36 9.75 11.36
CA ILE A 554 21.66 9.52 12.63
C ILE A 554 20.14 9.54 12.41
N GLY A 555 19.44 8.56 12.96
CA GLY A 555 17.98 8.43 12.84
C GLY A 555 17.47 7.98 11.49
N LEU A 556 18.30 7.94 10.46
CA LEU A 556 17.93 7.47 9.10
C LEU A 556 18.21 5.99 8.89
N ILE A 557 19.18 5.45 9.61
CA ILE A 557 19.53 4.04 9.60
C ILE A 557 19.15 3.46 10.96
N ASN A 558 18.20 2.55 10.99
CA ASN A 558 17.67 1.97 12.22
C ASN A 558 17.69 0.44 12.15
N SER A 559 17.38 -0.21 13.26
CA SER A 559 17.29 -1.66 13.34
C SER A 559 15.90 -2.10 13.76
N LEU A 560 15.44 -3.22 13.20
CA LEU A 560 14.18 -3.84 13.56
C LEU A 560 14.28 -4.43 14.97
N ALA A 561 13.26 -4.23 15.81
CA ALA A 561 13.19 -4.84 17.13
C ALA A 561 13.09 -6.37 17.04
N SER A 562 13.57 -7.08 18.06
CA SER A 562 13.74 -8.54 18.02
C SER A 562 12.45 -9.31 17.78
N TYR A 563 11.34 -8.90 18.37
CA TYR A 563 10.05 -9.56 18.23
C TYR A 563 9.13 -8.91 17.19
N ALA A 564 9.56 -7.82 16.58
CA ALA A 564 8.82 -7.17 15.52
C ALA A 564 8.84 -8.01 14.25
N ARG A 565 7.74 -7.98 13.52
CA ARG A 565 7.65 -8.59 12.20
C ARG A 565 6.99 -7.61 11.23
N ILE A 566 7.09 -7.90 9.95
CA ILE A 566 6.51 -7.10 8.87
C ILE A 566 5.28 -7.83 8.35
N ASN A 567 4.15 -7.12 8.27
CA ASN A 567 2.90 -7.68 7.76
C ASN A 567 2.87 -7.72 6.22
N GLU A 568 1.76 -8.21 5.67
CA GLU A 568 1.56 -8.31 4.22
C GLU A 568 1.57 -6.96 3.48
N TYR A 569 1.28 -5.86 4.18
CA TYR A 569 1.31 -4.50 3.63
C TYR A 569 2.66 -3.80 3.78
N GLY A 570 3.58 -4.40 4.50
CA GLY A 570 4.90 -3.82 4.78
C GLY A 570 4.98 -3.01 6.07
N PHE A 571 3.93 -2.92 6.86
CA PHE A 571 3.95 -2.24 8.15
C PHE A 571 4.58 -3.11 9.24
N ILE A 572 5.27 -2.50 10.16
CA ILE A 572 5.91 -3.21 11.27
C ILE A 572 4.87 -3.49 12.35
N GLU A 573 4.76 -4.73 12.76
CA GLU A 573 3.88 -5.19 13.83
C GLU A 573 4.66 -5.55 15.08
N ALA A 574 4.08 -5.29 16.23
CA ALA A 574 4.61 -5.70 17.52
C ALA A 574 3.65 -6.68 18.21
N PRO A 575 4.16 -7.67 18.97
CA PRO A 575 3.31 -8.62 19.69
C PRO A 575 2.79 -8.04 20.99
N TYR A 576 1.52 -8.33 21.30
CA TYR A 576 0.86 -7.95 22.55
C TYR A 576 0.01 -9.10 23.08
N ARG A 577 -0.04 -9.26 24.40
CA ARG A 577 -0.93 -10.21 25.06
C ARG A 577 -2.30 -9.58 25.25
N LYS A 578 -3.34 -10.31 24.93
CA LYS A 578 -4.72 -9.87 25.19
C LYS A 578 -5.04 -9.92 26.66
N ILE A 579 -5.81 -8.93 27.12
CA ILE A 579 -6.39 -8.90 28.46
C ILE A 579 -7.87 -9.24 28.33
N ASP A 580 -8.29 -10.26 29.08
CA ASP A 580 -9.71 -10.63 29.20
C ASP A 580 -10.40 -9.71 30.20
N LYS A 581 -11.39 -8.96 29.73
CA LYS A 581 -12.20 -8.02 30.50
C LYS A 581 -13.65 -8.45 30.61
N THR A 582 -13.95 -9.74 30.58
CA THR A 582 -15.32 -10.25 30.83
C THR A 582 -15.83 -9.81 32.20
N ASP A 583 -14.95 -9.72 33.19
CA ASP A 583 -15.18 -9.02 34.45
C ASP A 583 -14.32 -7.74 34.49
N PRO A 584 -14.91 -6.53 34.23
CA PRO A 584 -14.15 -5.29 34.21
C PRO A 584 -13.44 -4.94 35.53
N SER A 585 -13.92 -5.49 36.65
CA SER A 585 -13.32 -5.28 37.97
C SER A 585 -12.06 -6.12 38.19
N ASN A 586 -11.87 -7.18 37.40
CA ASN A 586 -10.83 -8.17 37.59
C ASN A 586 -10.24 -8.66 36.24
N PRO A 587 -9.50 -7.79 35.53
CA PRO A 587 -8.94 -8.14 34.22
C PRO A 587 -7.85 -9.21 34.34
N ILE A 588 -7.85 -10.18 33.44
CA ILE A 588 -6.90 -11.30 33.38
C ILE A 588 -6.03 -11.14 32.14
N VAL A 589 -4.71 -11.20 32.32
CA VAL A 589 -3.76 -11.25 31.20
C VAL A 589 -3.70 -12.67 30.66
N THR A 590 -4.09 -12.86 29.41
CA THR A 590 -4.08 -14.16 28.73
C THR A 590 -2.74 -14.44 28.04
N ASP A 591 -2.51 -15.68 27.65
CA ASP A 591 -1.34 -16.08 26.85
C ASP A 591 -1.59 -15.93 25.34
N ASP A 592 -2.74 -15.43 24.95
CA ASP A 592 -3.08 -15.16 23.56
C ASP A 592 -2.33 -13.91 23.07
N VAL A 593 -1.43 -14.11 22.12
CA VAL A 593 -0.56 -13.05 21.56
C VAL A 593 -1.12 -12.59 20.23
N VAL A 594 -1.32 -11.28 20.11
CA VAL A 594 -1.79 -10.63 18.88
C VAL A 594 -0.72 -9.66 18.38
N TYR A 595 -0.42 -9.73 17.10
CA TYR A 595 0.44 -8.76 16.44
C TYR A 595 -0.37 -7.56 15.97
N MET A 596 0.05 -6.37 16.34
CA MET A 596 -0.63 -5.13 16.00
C MET A 596 0.29 -4.17 15.27
N THR A 597 -0.25 -3.52 14.23
CA THR A 597 0.39 -2.35 13.63
C THR A 597 0.29 -1.15 14.56
N ALA A 598 1.05 -0.10 14.30
CA ALA A 598 1.04 1.10 15.13
C ALA A 598 -0.34 1.78 15.18
N ASP A 599 -1.10 1.76 14.08
CA ASP A 599 -2.45 2.31 14.01
C ASP A 599 -3.44 1.53 14.88
N GLU A 600 -3.36 0.21 14.87
CA GLU A 600 -4.21 -0.65 15.70
C GLU A 600 -3.89 -0.48 17.19
N GLU A 601 -2.61 -0.38 17.51
CA GLU A 601 -2.15 -0.16 18.89
C GLU A 601 -2.66 1.14 19.49
N ASP A 602 -2.80 2.21 18.70
CA ASP A 602 -3.29 3.50 19.17
C ASP A 602 -4.73 3.44 19.73
N ASN A 603 -5.49 2.40 19.39
CA ASN A 603 -6.83 2.19 19.91
C ASN A 603 -6.87 1.56 21.31
N TYR A 604 -5.72 1.15 21.85
CA TYR A 604 -5.61 0.41 23.10
C TYR A 604 -4.67 1.12 24.08
N HIS A 605 -4.91 0.89 25.37
CA HIS A 605 -3.95 1.21 26.42
C HIS A 605 -3.03 0.00 26.61
N VAL A 606 -1.74 0.22 26.54
CA VAL A 606 -0.73 -0.83 26.59
C VAL A 606 -0.02 -0.79 27.93
N ALA A 607 -0.08 -1.89 28.69
CA ALA A 607 0.71 -2.06 29.91
C ALA A 607 2.10 -2.63 29.59
N GLN A 608 3.07 -2.37 30.44
CA GLN A 608 4.41 -2.93 30.30
C GLN A 608 4.37 -4.46 30.50
N ALA A 609 5.17 -5.19 29.72
CA ALA A 609 5.26 -6.64 29.80
C ALA A 609 5.84 -7.15 31.13
N ASN A 610 6.58 -6.32 31.87
CA ASN A 610 7.21 -6.66 33.14
C ASN A 610 6.34 -6.36 34.37
N GLU A 611 5.07 -5.99 34.19
CA GLU A 611 4.17 -5.80 35.32
C GLU A 611 3.97 -7.12 36.09
N PRO A 612 4.07 -7.07 37.44
CA PRO A 612 3.88 -8.27 38.24
C PRO A 612 2.46 -8.81 38.13
N LEU A 613 2.35 -10.11 37.88
CA LEU A 613 1.08 -10.84 37.81
C LEU A 613 1.05 -11.91 38.89
N ASP A 614 -0.16 -12.29 39.34
CA ASP A 614 -0.35 -13.47 40.20
C ASP A 614 -0.37 -14.77 39.34
N GLU A 615 -0.57 -15.91 39.98
CA GLU A 615 -0.59 -17.21 39.31
C GLU A 615 -1.76 -17.37 38.33
N GLU A 616 -2.82 -16.60 38.50
CA GLU A 616 -4.02 -16.63 37.64
C GLU A 616 -3.95 -15.58 36.52
N GLY A 617 -2.93 -14.72 36.50
CA GLY A 617 -2.76 -13.68 35.49
C GLY A 617 -3.40 -12.33 35.84
N HIS A 618 -3.79 -12.10 37.10
CA HIS A 618 -4.28 -10.80 37.55
C HIS A 618 -3.14 -9.86 37.90
N PHE A 619 -3.34 -8.56 37.66
CA PHE A 619 -2.38 -7.54 38.09
C PHE A 619 -2.33 -7.45 39.63
N LEU A 620 -1.13 -7.41 40.18
CA LEU A 620 -0.91 -7.25 41.62
C LEU A 620 -1.18 -5.83 42.12
N HIS A 621 -1.07 -4.84 41.26
CA HIS A 621 -1.24 -3.43 41.60
C HIS A 621 -2.50 -2.86 40.95
N LYS A 622 -3.18 -1.96 41.66
CA LYS A 622 -4.34 -1.25 41.15
C LYS A 622 -3.99 -0.34 39.98
N ASN A 623 -2.86 0.32 40.05
CA ASN A 623 -2.32 1.20 39.01
C ASN A 623 -1.14 0.51 38.34
N VAL A 624 -1.18 0.43 37.03
CA VAL A 624 -0.22 -0.29 36.20
C VAL A 624 0.50 0.73 35.31
N SER A 625 1.81 0.58 35.16
CA SER A 625 2.58 1.39 34.23
C SER A 625 2.18 1.05 32.80
N GLY A 626 1.83 2.08 32.04
CA GLY A 626 1.38 1.90 30.66
C GLY A 626 1.49 3.17 29.84
N ARG A 627 1.07 3.08 28.59
CA ARG A 627 1.02 4.22 27.66
C ARG A 627 -0.29 4.23 26.89
#